data_e92284d53abdae48bce269a0285e75aa
#
_entry.id   e92284d53abdae48bce269a0285e75aa
#
_cell.length_a   1.000
_cell.length_b   1.000
_cell.length_c   1.000
_cell.angle_alpha   90.00
_cell.angle_beta   90.00
_cell.angle_gamma   90.00
#
_symmetry.space_group_name_H-M   'P 1'
#
loop_
_entity.id
_entity.type
_entity.pdbx_description
1 polymer ?
#
loop_
_entity_poly.entity_id
_entity_poly.type
_entity_poly.pdbx_seq_one_letter_code
_entity_poly.pdbx_strand_id
1 'polypeptide(L)'
;LSRRQRQMCIRDRFYHHIFDPNTPLEETALALDNAVRQGKALYVGISNYNKAQTAEIMSIFKELRTPFIVNQPSYSMLNRWIESDGLRDFVAEQGIGLSVFSPLYQGLLTDRYLNGIPADSRIGKGRTWIKNELTDQKLSQLRRLNDIAASRGQKLSQMALSWVLREGKVTTVLIGASRPEQIKENVEAVYKLDFTQSELSAIDAILSE
;
A
#
# COMPACT_ATOMS: atom_id res chain seq x y z
N LEU A 1 -23.06 -18.33 13.39
CA LEU A 1 -23.23 -17.49 12.20
C LEU A 1 -23.82 -18.30 11.06
N SER A 2 -24.91 -17.80 10.47
CA SER A 2 -25.55 -18.45 9.32
C SER A 2 -24.57 -18.54 8.13
N ARG A 3 -24.82 -19.48 7.21
CA ARG A 3 -24.02 -19.63 5.99
C ARG A 3 -23.97 -18.33 5.18
N ARG A 4 -25.05 -17.53 5.19
CA ARG A 4 -25.11 -16.19 4.57
C ARG A 4 -24.19 -15.18 5.24
N GLN A 5 -24.09 -15.15 6.57
CA GLN A 5 -23.25 -14.22 7.32
C GLN A 5 -21.75 -14.56 7.14
N ARG A 6 -21.38 -15.85 7.11
CA ARG A 6 -20.03 -16.29 6.78
C ARG A 6 -19.63 -15.97 5.34
N GLN A 7 -20.59 -15.99 4.43
CA GLN A 7 -20.38 -15.68 3.02
C GLN A 7 -20.30 -14.17 2.74
N MET A 8 -20.96 -13.31 3.53
CA MET A 8 -20.91 -11.85 3.36
C MET A 8 -19.50 -11.28 3.57
N CYS A 9 -18.72 -11.81 4.51
CA CYS A 9 -17.37 -11.33 4.78
C CYS A 9 -16.31 -11.80 3.76
N ILE A 10 -16.62 -12.80 2.93
CA ILE A 10 -15.67 -13.42 1.99
C ILE A 10 -15.92 -12.99 0.54
N ARG A 11 -17.06 -12.35 0.25
CA ARG A 11 -17.61 -12.21 -1.09
C ARG A 11 -17.53 -10.84 -1.75
N ASP A 12 -17.06 -9.81 -1.06
CA ASP A 12 -17.03 -8.50 -1.71
C ASP A 12 -15.99 -8.50 -2.82
N ARG A 13 -14.77 -8.91 -2.50
CA ARG A 13 -13.64 -8.90 -3.43
C ARG A 13 -12.85 -10.19 -3.32
N PHE A 14 -12.50 -10.77 -4.46
CA PHE A 14 -11.59 -11.90 -4.56
C PHE A 14 -10.31 -11.46 -5.27
N TYR A 15 -9.16 -11.69 -4.64
CA TYR A 15 -7.88 -11.22 -5.16
C TYR A 15 -7.01 -12.34 -5.69
N HIS A 16 -6.35 -12.09 -6.83
CA HIS A 16 -5.14 -12.81 -7.19
C HIS A 16 -3.94 -12.12 -6.52
N HIS A 17 -3.24 -12.86 -5.66
CA HIS A 17 -2.28 -12.27 -4.71
C HIS A 17 -1.01 -11.76 -5.38
N ILE A 18 -0.50 -12.47 -6.40
CA ILE A 18 0.73 -12.11 -7.11
C ILE A 18 0.71 -12.72 -8.50
N PHE A 19 1.30 -12.01 -9.47
CA PHE A 19 1.49 -12.51 -10.83
C PHE A 19 2.35 -13.78 -10.84
N ASP A 20 1.88 -14.82 -11.54
CA ASP A 20 2.63 -16.04 -11.79
C ASP A 20 3.10 -16.07 -13.25
N PRO A 21 4.43 -15.97 -13.49
CA PRO A 21 4.95 -15.97 -14.87
C PRO A 21 4.81 -17.31 -15.60
N ASN A 22 4.48 -18.38 -14.89
CA ASN A 22 4.29 -19.72 -15.47
C ASN A 22 2.84 -20.04 -15.81
N THR A 23 1.90 -19.15 -15.45
CA THR A 23 0.48 -19.30 -15.75
C THR A 23 0.04 -18.21 -16.73
N PRO A 24 -0.56 -18.57 -17.89
CA PRO A 24 -1.11 -17.57 -18.80
C PRO A 24 -2.11 -16.66 -18.10
N LEU A 25 -2.07 -15.35 -18.41
CA LEU A 25 -2.96 -14.37 -17.78
C LEU A 25 -4.44 -14.65 -18.06
N GLU A 26 -4.75 -15.21 -19.23
CA GLU A 26 -6.09 -15.63 -19.61
C GLU A 26 -6.63 -16.71 -18.66
N GLU A 27 -5.82 -17.68 -18.26
CA GLU A 27 -6.23 -18.74 -17.32
C GLU A 27 -6.51 -18.14 -15.93
N THR A 28 -5.63 -17.23 -15.47
CA THR A 28 -5.83 -16.48 -14.23
C THR A 28 -7.12 -15.67 -14.28
N ALA A 29 -7.36 -14.95 -15.38
CA ALA A 29 -8.55 -14.12 -15.55
C ALA A 29 -9.83 -14.97 -15.59
N LEU A 30 -9.82 -16.10 -16.30
CA LEU A 30 -10.94 -17.05 -16.37
C LEU A 30 -11.24 -17.66 -14.99
N ALA A 31 -10.23 -18.00 -14.21
CA ALA A 31 -10.44 -18.50 -12.85
C ALA A 31 -11.12 -17.47 -11.93
N LEU A 32 -10.74 -16.20 -12.04
CA LEU A 32 -11.36 -15.09 -11.31
C LEU A 32 -12.77 -14.80 -11.82
N ASP A 33 -12.99 -14.80 -13.13
CA ASP A 33 -14.32 -14.65 -13.74
C ASP A 33 -15.28 -15.75 -13.26
N ASN A 34 -14.83 -16.99 -13.27
CA ASN A 34 -15.60 -18.11 -12.75
C ASN A 34 -15.99 -17.95 -11.29
N ALA A 35 -15.13 -17.37 -10.45
CA ALA A 35 -15.48 -17.09 -9.07
C ALA A 35 -16.64 -16.08 -8.95
N VAL A 36 -16.67 -15.06 -9.81
CA VAL A 36 -17.78 -14.10 -9.89
C VAL A 36 -19.05 -14.77 -10.43
N ARG A 37 -18.98 -15.49 -11.56
CA ARG A 37 -20.15 -16.16 -12.14
C ARG A 37 -20.78 -17.20 -11.22
N GLN A 38 -19.98 -17.88 -10.42
CA GLN A 38 -20.46 -18.81 -9.38
C GLN A 38 -21.01 -18.10 -8.13
N GLY A 39 -21.06 -16.78 -8.11
CA GLY A 39 -21.53 -15.98 -6.96
C GLY A 39 -20.65 -16.10 -5.71
N LYS A 40 -19.36 -16.46 -5.89
CA LYS A 40 -18.36 -16.54 -4.79
C LYS A 40 -17.75 -15.18 -4.48
N ALA A 41 -17.75 -14.27 -5.44
CA ALA A 41 -17.29 -12.90 -5.30
C ALA A 41 -18.21 -11.95 -6.08
N LEU A 42 -18.29 -10.68 -5.65
CA LEU A 42 -18.94 -9.61 -6.40
C LEU A 42 -17.95 -8.95 -7.37
N TYR A 43 -16.72 -8.80 -6.93
CA TYR A 43 -15.65 -8.11 -7.65
C TYR A 43 -14.37 -8.93 -7.62
N VAL A 44 -13.50 -8.68 -8.58
CA VAL A 44 -12.13 -9.20 -8.58
C VAL A 44 -11.12 -8.08 -8.42
N GLY A 45 -9.98 -8.41 -7.81
CA GLY A 45 -8.82 -7.57 -7.66
C GLY A 45 -7.55 -8.34 -7.97
N ILE A 46 -6.48 -7.61 -8.18
CA ILE A 46 -5.13 -8.15 -8.33
C ILE A 46 -4.21 -7.51 -7.29
N SER A 47 -3.07 -8.13 -7.04
CA SER A 47 -2.08 -7.61 -6.11
C SER A 47 -0.67 -7.81 -6.67
N ASN A 48 0.20 -6.82 -6.50
CA ASN A 48 1.59 -6.84 -6.94
C ASN A 48 1.77 -7.04 -8.46
N TYR A 49 0.83 -6.58 -9.27
CA TYR A 49 0.95 -6.49 -10.72
C TYR A 49 1.55 -5.14 -11.10
N ASN A 50 2.52 -5.13 -12.01
CA ASN A 50 3.05 -3.90 -12.59
C ASN A 50 2.08 -3.28 -13.61
N LYS A 51 2.43 -2.12 -14.17
CA LYS A 51 1.60 -1.39 -15.14
C LYS A 51 1.24 -2.26 -16.35
N ALA A 52 2.24 -2.92 -16.97
CA ALA A 52 2.03 -3.72 -18.17
C ALA A 52 1.09 -4.91 -17.91
N GLN A 53 1.35 -5.67 -16.84
CA GLN A 53 0.53 -6.79 -16.41
C GLN A 53 -0.89 -6.35 -16.03
N THR A 54 -1.03 -5.18 -15.39
CA THR A 54 -2.34 -4.63 -15.04
C THR A 54 -3.13 -4.25 -16.29
N ALA A 55 -2.48 -3.62 -17.28
CA ALA A 55 -3.12 -3.25 -18.54
C ALA A 55 -3.60 -4.49 -19.31
N GLU A 56 -2.77 -5.53 -19.38
CA GLU A 56 -3.07 -6.77 -20.06
C GLU A 56 -4.25 -7.51 -19.43
N ILE A 57 -4.21 -7.79 -18.14
CA ILE A 57 -5.32 -8.48 -17.45
C ILE A 57 -6.61 -7.68 -17.47
N MET A 58 -6.53 -6.35 -17.41
CA MET A 58 -7.67 -5.45 -17.52
C MET A 58 -8.37 -5.59 -18.88
N SER A 59 -7.61 -5.74 -19.97
CA SER A 59 -8.17 -6.00 -21.32
C SER A 59 -8.96 -7.30 -21.32
N ILE A 60 -8.41 -8.38 -20.78
CA ILE A 60 -9.07 -9.68 -20.69
C ILE A 60 -10.36 -9.58 -19.85
N PHE A 61 -10.31 -8.93 -18.68
CA PHE A 61 -11.50 -8.72 -17.84
C PHE A 61 -12.58 -7.91 -18.55
N LYS A 62 -12.18 -6.93 -19.38
CA LYS A 62 -13.13 -6.15 -20.17
C LYS A 62 -13.85 -7.02 -21.21
N GLU A 63 -13.13 -7.89 -21.90
CA GLU A 63 -13.71 -8.85 -22.87
C GLU A 63 -14.66 -9.83 -22.18
N LEU A 64 -14.25 -10.37 -21.03
CA LEU A 64 -15.06 -11.26 -20.19
C LEU A 64 -16.22 -10.58 -19.49
N ARG A 65 -16.24 -9.24 -19.46
CA ARG A 65 -17.17 -8.42 -18.66
C ARG A 65 -17.09 -8.74 -17.15
N THR A 66 -15.90 -9.08 -16.69
CA THR A 66 -15.64 -9.35 -15.26
C THR A 66 -15.49 -8.03 -14.50
N PRO A 67 -16.15 -7.85 -13.34
CA PRO A 67 -16.07 -6.61 -12.58
C PRO A 67 -14.73 -6.50 -11.82
N PHE A 68 -13.69 -6.03 -12.52
CA PHE A 68 -12.37 -5.73 -11.99
C PHE A 68 -12.32 -4.31 -11.45
N ILE A 69 -11.92 -4.12 -10.20
CA ILE A 69 -12.03 -2.80 -9.53
C ILE A 69 -10.77 -2.31 -8.83
N VAL A 70 -9.73 -3.15 -8.62
CA VAL A 70 -8.64 -2.75 -7.73
C VAL A 70 -7.34 -3.50 -8.01
N ASN A 71 -6.21 -2.78 -7.94
CA ASN A 71 -4.87 -3.35 -7.77
C ASN A 71 -4.35 -3.02 -6.35
N GLN A 72 -3.72 -4.00 -5.70
CA GLN A 72 -3.19 -3.87 -4.35
C GLN A 72 -1.67 -4.06 -4.32
N PRO A 73 -0.86 -3.03 -4.61
CA PRO A 73 0.60 -3.07 -4.51
C PRO A 73 1.12 -2.62 -3.15
N SER A 74 2.40 -2.96 -2.85
CA SER A 74 3.14 -2.31 -1.78
C SER A 74 3.54 -0.89 -2.18
N TYR A 75 3.34 0.07 -1.28
CA TYR A 75 3.72 1.47 -1.52
C TYR A 75 3.96 2.23 -0.22
N SER A 76 5.03 2.99 -0.17
CA SER A 76 5.39 3.87 0.93
C SER A 76 6.42 4.91 0.47
N MET A 77 6.79 5.85 1.33
CA MET A 77 7.89 6.79 1.07
C MET A 77 9.23 6.08 0.75
N LEU A 78 9.47 4.89 1.35
CA LEU A 78 10.68 4.08 1.17
C LEU A 78 10.56 3.04 0.04
N ASN A 79 9.38 2.83 -0.51
CA ASN A 79 9.14 1.90 -1.61
C ASN A 79 8.20 2.54 -2.62
N ARG A 80 8.76 3.14 -3.66
CA ARG A 80 8.07 3.98 -4.64
C ARG A 80 7.97 3.35 -6.03
N TRP A 81 8.12 2.04 -6.13
CA TRP A 81 8.16 1.34 -7.41
C TRP A 81 6.94 1.60 -8.31
N ILE A 82 5.75 1.79 -7.72
CA ILE A 82 4.53 2.07 -8.49
C ILE A 82 4.53 3.46 -9.16
N GLU A 83 5.37 4.39 -8.68
CA GLU A 83 5.58 5.69 -9.32
C GLU A 83 6.53 5.54 -10.51
N SER A 84 7.69 4.89 -10.31
CA SER A 84 8.69 4.68 -11.37
C SER A 84 8.19 3.77 -12.49
N ASP A 85 7.34 2.79 -12.18
CA ASP A 85 6.66 1.92 -13.16
C ASP A 85 5.51 2.66 -13.89
N GLY A 86 5.00 3.76 -13.31
CA GLY A 86 3.84 4.49 -13.82
C GLY A 86 2.49 3.80 -13.54
N LEU A 87 2.47 2.77 -12.69
CA LEU A 87 1.25 2.05 -12.32
C LEU A 87 0.26 2.97 -11.60
N ARG A 88 0.75 3.82 -10.66
CA ARG A 88 -0.09 4.71 -9.86
C ARG A 88 -0.98 5.61 -10.72
N ASP A 89 -0.36 6.23 -11.70
CA ASP A 89 -1.05 7.17 -12.58
C ASP A 89 -1.95 6.43 -13.57
N PHE A 90 -1.46 5.33 -14.14
CA PHE A 90 -2.22 4.48 -15.04
C PHE A 90 -3.56 4.00 -14.43
N VAL A 91 -3.55 3.42 -13.22
CA VAL A 91 -4.80 2.91 -12.63
C VAL A 91 -5.78 4.02 -12.28
N ALA A 92 -5.28 5.20 -11.88
CA ALA A 92 -6.11 6.38 -11.63
C ALA A 92 -6.80 6.86 -12.93
N GLU A 93 -6.09 6.92 -14.04
CA GLU A 93 -6.62 7.27 -15.36
C GLU A 93 -7.67 6.26 -15.85
N GLN A 94 -7.50 4.97 -15.51
CA GLN A 94 -8.44 3.92 -15.89
C GLN A 94 -9.65 3.81 -14.94
N GLY A 95 -9.72 4.62 -13.87
CA GLY A 95 -10.78 4.52 -12.86
C GLY A 95 -10.71 3.25 -12.01
N ILE A 96 -9.55 2.60 -11.95
CA ILE A 96 -9.29 1.43 -11.11
C ILE A 96 -8.80 1.91 -9.73
N GLY A 97 -9.33 1.32 -8.67
CA GLY A 97 -8.90 1.62 -7.30
C GLY A 97 -7.47 1.15 -7.03
N LEU A 98 -6.73 1.94 -6.27
CA LEU A 98 -5.40 1.60 -5.77
C LEU A 98 -5.47 1.42 -4.25
N SER A 99 -5.33 0.17 -3.79
CA SER A 99 -5.35 -0.20 -2.37
C SER A 99 -3.95 -0.59 -1.94
N VAL A 100 -3.23 0.30 -1.25
CA VAL A 100 -1.80 0.05 -0.98
C VAL A 100 -1.56 -0.56 0.39
N PHE A 101 -0.59 -1.47 0.47
CA PHE A 101 -0.17 -2.10 1.72
C PHE A 101 1.28 -1.71 2.11
N SER A 102 1.64 -1.97 3.37
CA SER A 102 2.94 -1.63 3.96
C SER A 102 3.31 -0.13 3.89
N PRO A 103 2.37 0.81 4.10
CA PRO A 103 2.63 2.25 3.96
C PRO A 103 3.65 2.78 4.95
N LEU A 104 3.81 2.13 6.10
CA LEU A 104 4.80 2.47 7.14
C LEU A 104 6.07 1.63 7.06
N TYR A 105 6.28 0.88 5.98
CA TYR A 105 7.47 0.06 5.71
C TYR A 105 7.90 -0.77 6.92
N GLN A 106 7.02 -1.69 7.35
CA GLN A 106 7.20 -2.53 8.54
C GLN A 106 7.40 -1.77 9.86
N GLY A 107 7.04 -0.48 9.89
CA GLY A 107 7.13 0.40 11.04
C GLY A 107 8.40 1.27 11.07
N LEU A 108 9.26 1.23 10.05
CA LEU A 108 10.40 2.17 9.95
C LEU A 108 9.94 3.63 9.85
N LEU A 109 8.84 3.90 9.15
CA LEU A 109 8.25 5.23 9.05
C LEU A 109 7.39 5.58 10.28
N THR A 110 7.93 5.31 11.46
CA THR A 110 7.37 5.69 12.77
C THR A 110 8.49 6.22 13.66
N ASP A 111 8.14 6.86 14.76
CA ASP A 111 9.07 7.33 15.80
C ASP A 111 9.77 6.20 16.55
N ARG A 112 9.29 4.97 16.41
CA ARG A 112 9.70 3.82 17.22
C ARG A 112 11.19 3.48 17.15
N TYR A 113 11.82 3.72 15.99
CA TYR A 113 13.22 3.34 15.74
C TYR A 113 14.20 4.52 15.80
N LEU A 114 13.74 5.75 15.99
CA LEU A 114 14.58 6.95 15.95
C LEU A 114 15.68 6.99 17.03
N ASN A 115 15.41 6.33 18.17
CA ASN A 115 16.32 6.28 19.32
C ASN A 115 16.90 4.88 19.57
N GLY A 116 16.91 4.02 18.58
CA GLY A 116 17.41 2.65 18.66
C GLY A 116 16.35 1.59 18.36
N ILE A 117 16.70 0.32 18.55
CA ILE A 117 15.82 -0.82 18.27
C ILE A 117 15.19 -1.31 19.59
N PRO A 118 13.89 -1.06 19.83
CA PRO A 118 13.21 -1.60 21.00
C PRO A 118 13.16 -3.13 20.96
N ALA A 119 13.42 -3.79 22.07
CA ALA A 119 13.45 -5.24 22.18
C ALA A 119 12.10 -5.89 21.82
N ASP A 120 10.99 -5.19 22.09
CA ASP A 120 9.63 -5.63 21.76
C ASP A 120 9.21 -5.35 20.31
N SER A 121 10.05 -4.64 19.52
CA SER A 121 9.79 -4.32 18.12
C SER A 121 9.92 -5.57 17.22
N ARG A 122 9.44 -5.46 15.96
CA ARG A 122 9.61 -6.52 14.97
C ARG A 122 11.08 -6.81 14.69
N ILE A 123 11.91 -5.77 14.57
CA ILE A 123 13.36 -5.89 14.38
C ILE A 123 13.99 -6.51 15.63
N GLY A 124 13.68 -6.02 16.82
CA GLY A 124 14.20 -6.53 18.09
C GLY A 124 13.89 -8.02 18.30
N LYS A 125 12.72 -8.49 17.84
CA LYS A 125 12.31 -9.90 17.88
C LYS A 125 12.85 -10.74 16.70
N GLY A 126 13.61 -10.15 15.78
CA GLY A 126 14.11 -10.82 14.59
C GLY A 126 13.04 -11.29 13.59
N ARG A 127 11.82 -10.72 13.67
CA ARG A 127 10.65 -11.15 12.89
C ARG A 127 10.40 -10.30 11.65
N THR A 128 11.46 -9.81 11.00
CA THR A 128 11.31 -8.95 9.82
C THR A 128 12.54 -9.01 8.94
N TRP A 129 12.31 -8.96 7.64
CA TRP A 129 13.35 -8.90 6.62
C TRP A 129 14.09 -7.55 6.57
N ILE A 130 13.48 -6.49 7.13
CA ILE A 130 14.07 -5.14 7.13
C ILE A 130 15.15 -4.94 8.20
N LYS A 131 15.53 -5.96 8.97
CA LYS A 131 16.56 -5.84 10.01
C LYS A 131 17.88 -5.26 9.46
N ASN A 132 18.27 -5.69 8.28
CA ASN A 132 19.50 -5.27 7.63
C ASN A 132 19.37 -3.91 6.88
N GLU A 133 18.17 -3.38 6.75
CA GLU A 133 17.92 -2.08 6.10
C GLU A 133 18.06 -0.90 7.07
N LEU A 134 18.00 -1.14 8.37
CA LEU A 134 18.17 -0.07 9.37
C LEU A 134 19.66 0.22 9.59
N THR A 135 20.29 0.82 8.60
CA THR A 135 21.66 1.35 8.66
C THR A 135 21.69 2.72 9.33
N ASP A 136 22.88 3.20 9.72
CA ASP A 136 23.06 4.55 10.26
C ASP A 136 22.58 5.62 9.28
N GLN A 137 22.84 5.44 7.98
CA GLN A 137 22.34 6.32 6.92
C GLN A 137 20.81 6.34 6.91
N LYS A 138 20.17 5.17 6.91
CA LYS A 138 18.70 5.06 6.95
C LYS A 138 18.13 5.71 8.22
N LEU A 139 18.77 5.52 9.35
CA LEU A 139 18.37 6.15 10.60
C LEU A 139 18.47 7.70 10.53
N SER A 140 19.53 8.21 9.90
CA SER A 140 19.69 9.66 9.65
C SER A 140 18.55 10.18 8.74
N GLN A 141 18.23 9.48 7.67
CA GLN A 141 17.10 9.83 6.79
C GLN A 141 15.77 9.87 7.58
N LEU A 142 15.49 8.85 8.40
CA LEU A 142 14.27 8.77 9.20
C LEU A 142 14.15 9.92 10.21
N ARG A 143 15.26 10.32 10.85
CA ARG A 143 15.29 11.48 11.76
C ARG A 143 14.96 12.78 11.02
N ARG A 144 15.57 13.02 9.88
CA ARG A 144 15.29 14.21 9.04
C ARG A 144 13.84 14.22 8.53
N LEU A 145 13.29 13.07 8.15
CA LEU A 145 11.86 12.95 7.80
C LEU A 145 10.96 13.25 9.01
N ASN A 146 11.37 12.80 10.20
CA ASN A 146 10.64 13.11 11.44
C ASN A 146 10.66 14.61 11.78
N ASP A 147 11.74 15.32 11.48
CA ASP A 147 11.82 16.77 11.66
C ASP A 147 10.84 17.50 10.73
N ILE A 148 10.70 17.04 9.48
CA ILE A 148 9.68 17.56 8.56
C ILE A 148 8.29 17.25 9.11
N ALA A 149 8.03 16.04 9.59
CA ALA A 149 6.74 15.68 10.18
C ALA A 149 6.42 16.58 11.40
N ALA A 150 7.38 16.80 12.28
CA ALA A 150 7.23 17.67 13.45
C ALA A 150 6.90 19.12 13.05
N SER A 151 7.58 19.68 12.04
CA SER A 151 7.28 21.03 11.52
C SER A 151 5.87 21.13 10.93
N ARG A 152 5.32 20.02 10.46
CA ARG A 152 3.94 19.90 9.99
C ARG A 152 2.93 19.68 11.14
N GLY A 153 3.39 19.54 12.39
CA GLY A 153 2.55 19.16 13.53
C GLY A 153 1.99 17.72 13.41
N GLN A 154 2.70 16.84 12.72
CA GLN A 154 2.34 15.44 12.53
C GLN A 154 3.42 14.54 13.16
N LYS A 155 3.04 13.31 13.54
CA LYS A 155 4.00 12.24 13.76
C LYS A 155 4.55 11.75 12.42
N LEU A 156 5.73 11.13 12.41
CA LEU A 156 6.31 10.54 11.19
C LEU A 156 5.35 9.56 10.52
N SER A 157 4.65 8.72 11.30
CA SER A 157 3.64 7.78 10.76
C SER A 157 2.48 8.50 10.08
N GLN A 158 2.00 9.59 10.65
CA GLN A 158 0.90 10.38 10.07
C GLN A 158 1.34 11.05 8.77
N MET A 159 2.51 11.69 8.76
CA MET A 159 3.07 12.29 7.56
C MET A 159 3.30 11.24 6.46
N ALA A 160 3.80 10.05 6.80
CA ALA A 160 4.01 8.98 5.83
C ALA A 160 2.69 8.50 5.20
N LEU A 161 1.63 8.37 5.99
CA LEU A 161 0.30 8.02 5.48
C LEU A 161 -0.32 9.14 4.64
N SER A 162 -0.20 10.40 5.09
CA SER A 162 -0.64 11.58 4.33
C SER A 162 0.07 11.65 2.98
N TRP A 163 1.38 11.39 2.97
CA TRP A 163 2.18 11.40 1.75
C TRP A 163 1.73 10.32 0.74
N VAL A 164 1.40 9.13 1.22
CA VAL A 164 0.86 8.05 0.39
C VAL A 164 -0.49 8.44 -0.23
N LEU A 165 -1.34 9.13 0.53
CA LEU A 165 -2.68 9.56 0.11
C LEU A 165 -2.69 10.86 -0.70
N ARG A 166 -1.55 11.57 -0.79
CA ARG A 166 -1.48 12.85 -1.52
C ARG A 166 -1.97 12.71 -2.97
N GLU A 167 -2.49 13.79 -3.52
CA GLU A 167 -3.00 13.85 -4.90
C GLU A 167 -4.24 12.99 -5.18
N GLY A 168 -4.78 12.25 -4.20
CA GLY A 168 -6.00 11.46 -4.38
C GLY A 168 -5.90 10.24 -5.31
N LYS A 169 -4.68 9.88 -5.77
CA LYS A 169 -4.46 8.73 -6.68
C LYS A 169 -4.50 7.37 -5.97
N VAL A 170 -4.26 7.35 -4.66
CA VAL A 170 -4.41 6.17 -3.82
C VAL A 170 -5.80 6.16 -3.20
N THR A 171 -6.59 5.14 -3.49
CA THR A 171 -7.97 5.04 -3.03
C THR A 171 -8.06 4.70 -1.55
N THR A 172 -7.19 3.80 -1.07
CA THR A 172 -7.18 3.36 0.33
C THR A 172 -5.81 2.83 0.75
N VAL A 173 -5.51 2.97 2.03
CA VAL A 173 -4.26 2.54 2.64
C VAL A 173 -4.53 1.50 3.70
N LEU A 174 -3.89 0.34 3.58
CA LEU A 174 -3.99 -0.75 4.54
C LEU A 174 -2.95 -0.56 5.64
N ILE A 175 -3.40 -0.23 6.84
CA ILE A 175 -2.55 -0.10 8.02
C ILE A 175 -2.61 -1.35 8.89
N GLY A 176 -1.47 -1.77 9.44
CA GLY A 176 -1.39 -2.76 10.50
C GLY A 176 -1.19 -2.06 11.85
N ALA A 177 -1.97 -2.45 12.84
CA ALA A 177 -1.84 -1.94 14.21
C ALA A 177 -1.85 -3.09 15.22
N SER A 178 -1.06 -2.96 16.28
CA SER A 178 -1.03 -3.90 17.40
C SER A 178 -1.80 -3.37 18.63
N ARG A 179 -2.20 -2.10 18.61
CA ARG A 179 -2.95 -1.41 19.67
C ARG A 179 -3.97 -0.45 19.07
N PRO A 180 -5.14 -0.26 19.71
CA PRO A 180 -6.18 0.66 19.24
C PRO A 180 -5.70 2.12 19.10
N GLU A 181 -4.79 2.56 19.95
CA GLU A 181 -4.23 3.92 19.92
C GLU A 181 -3.52 4.21 18.59
N GLN A 182 -2.82 3.22 18.03
CA GLN A 182 -2.16 3.35 16.72
C GLN A 182 -3.17 3.57 15.60
N ILE A 183 -4.35 2.98 15.67
CA ILE A 183 -5.41 3.20 14.68
C ILE A 183 -5.90 4.65 14.79
N LYS A 184 -6.19 5.12 16.01
CA LYS A 184 -6.62 6.50 16.25
C LYS A 184 -5.61 7.51 15.74
N GLU A 185 -4.33 7.30 16.08
CA GLU A 185 -3.23 8.17 15.62
C GLU A 185 -3.09 8.16 14.09
N ASN A 186 -3.16 6.98 13.46
CA ASN A 186 -3.00 6.87 12.02
C ASN A 186 -4.17 7.48 11.24
N VAL A 187 -5.39 7.41 11.76
CA VAL A 187 -6.57 8.06 11.13
C VAL A 187 -6.41 9.57 11.07
N GLU A 188 -5.73 10.22 12.03
CA GLU A 188 -5.45 11.65 12.00
C GLU A 188 -4.70 12.10 10.72
N ALA A 189 -4.00 11.20 10.04
CA ALA A 189 -3.32 11.50 8.79
C ALA A 189 -4.23 12.09 7.72
N VAL A 190 -5.53 11.71 7.68
CA VAL A 190 -6.47 12.16 6.65
C VAL A 190 -6.85 13.64 6.75
N TYR A 191 -6.58 14.28 7.89
CA TYR A 191 -6.90 15.70 8.07
C TYR A 191 -5.82 16.65 7.56
N LYS A 192 -4.66 16.14 7.10
CA LYS A 192 -3.55 16.97 6.60
C LYS A 192 -2.83 16.29 5.44
N LEU A 193 -3.50 16.21 4.30
CA LEU A 193 -3.01 15.55 3.08
C LEU A 193 -2.19 16.48 2.18
N ASP A 194 -2.32 17.79 2.34
CA ASP A 194 -1.66 18.77 1.50
C ASP A 194 -0.18 18.88 1.87
N PHE A 195 0.66 18.88 0.85
CA PHE A 195 2.10 19.13 0.94
C PHE A 195 2.47 20.32 0.09
N THR A 196 3.31 21.20 0.61
CA THR A 196 3.95 22.24 -0.19
C THR A 196 5.01 21.63 -1.10
N GLN A 197 5.31 22.31 -2.22
CA GLN A 197 6.37 21.87 -3.11
C GLN A 197 7.74 21.78 -2.40
N SER A 198 8.00 22.68 -1.46
CA SER A 198 9.24 22.66 -0.66
C SER A 198 9.33 21.44 0.24
N GLU A 199 8.22 21.03 0.87
CA GLU A 199 8.18 19.80 1.69
C GLU A 199 8.42 18.56 0.83
N LEU A 200 7.76 18.45 -0.33
CA LEU A 200 7.97 17.33 -1.24
C LEU A 200 9.41 17.26 -1.74
N SER A 201 9.98 18.40 -2.14
CA SER A 201 11.37 18.45 -2.58
C SER A 201 12.36 18.08 -1.47
N ALA A 202 12.11 18.51 -0.23
CA ALA A 202 12.93 18.13 0.93
C ALA A 202 12.84 16.63 1.23
N ILE A 203 11.64 16.06 1.17
CA ILE A 203 11.42 14.60 1.33
C ILE A 203 12.16 13.84 0.24
N ASP A 204 12.03 14.25 -1.02
CA ASP A 204 12.68 13.59 -2.15
C ASP A 204 14.22 13.67 -2.04
N ALA A 205 14.76 14.82 -1.65
CA ALA A 205 16.20 14.98 -1.41
C ALA A 205 16.72 14.04 -0.32
N ILE A 206 15.99 13.89 0.80
CA ILE A 206 16.37 12.96 1.88
C ILE A 206 16.34 11.51 1.42
N LEU A 207 15.37 11.13 0.61
CA LEU A 207 15.19 9.74 0.17
C LEU A 207 16.12 9.33 -0.97
N SER A 208 16.72 10.29 -1.70
CA SER A 208 17.65 10.03 -2.80
C SER A 208 19.11 9.83 -2.37
N GLU A 209 19.44 10.07 -1.10
CA GLU A 209 20.76 9.80 -0.49
C GLU A 209 20.94 8.30 -0.21
#